data_1057e610fefca418aadafb2a227ad773
#
_entry.id   1057e610fefca418aadafb2a227ad773
#
_cell.length_a   1.000
_cell.length_b   1.000
_cell.length_c   1.000
_cell.angle_alpha   90.00
_cell.angle_beta   90.00
_cell.angle_gamma   90.00
#
_symmetry.space_group_name_H-M   'P 1'
#
loop_
_entity.id
_entity.type
_entity.pdbx_description
1 polymer ?
#
loop_
_entity_poly.entity_id
_entity_poly.type
_entity_poly.pdbx_seq_one_letter_code
_entity_poly.pdbx_strand_id
1 'polypeptide(L)'
;MEKITIRLEEKDGAARINEPVGLGIPLPKGTVQAIYQLALMNGQEPITVQLQPLAHWPDGSLRWVHASFLVSLDSGQVKDLELVKQQEPNATTSHEPAIEQTSDRCVIRTSTGSVALASNSLHWQVTQKNNPGTPSTVTLTDEAGLPCTAEADASWKITHTGPGFVAATLKGQWLKQNNEPLSRFECELRIFLETGLIQVELTTHNPKRARHRAACGILATQAPCTFGNWR
;
A
#
# COMPACT_ATOMS: atom_id res chain seq x y z
N MET A 1 -5.15 0.78 29.02
CA MET A 1 -5.88 1.38 27.88
C MET A 1 -7.22 0.70 27.81
N GLU A 2 -8.29 1.46 27.80
CA GLU A 2 -9.58 0.93 27.39
C GLU A 2 -9.50 0.43 25.94
N LYS A 3 -10.35 -0.54 25.59
CA LYS A 3 -10.44 -1.05 24.23
C LYS A 3 -10.85 0.07 23.26
N ILE A 4 -10.35 0.02 22.03
CA ILE A 4 -10.75 0.93 20.96
C ILE A 4 -11.61 0.13 19.98
N THR A 5 -12.87 0.53 19.81
CA THR A 5 -13.79 -0.13 18.88
C THR A 5 -13.59 0.43 17.47
N ILE A 6 -13.44 -0.47 16.52
CA ILE A 6 -13.33 -0.19 15.07
C ILE A 6 -14.61 -0.73 14.44
N ARG A 7 -15.48 0.18 14.01
CA ARG A 7 -16.73 -0.18 13.36
C ARG A 7 -16.58 -0.19 11.86
N LEU A 8 -16.88 -1.33 11.26
CA LEU A 8 -16.86 -1.55 9.81
C LEU A 8 -18.30 -1.74 9.35
N GLU A 9 -18.66 -1.13 8.23
CA GLU A 9 -20.01 -1.19 7.66
C GLU A 9 -19.91 -1.37 6.14
N GLU A 10 -20.55 -2.41 5.62
CA GLU A 10 -20.73 -2.59 4.20
C GLU A 10 -21.96 -1.79 3.73
N LYS A 11 -21.80 -0.83 2.81
CA LYS A 11 -22.85 0.12 2.39
C LYS A 11 -23.29 -0.03 0.94
N ASP A 12 -22.56 -0.77 0.13
CA ASP A 12 -22.83 -0.86 -1.32
C ASP A 12 -23.75 -2.03 -1.68
N GLY A 13 -24.17 -2.82 -0.67
CA GLY A 13 -25.04 -3.97 -0.88
C GLY A 13 -24.35 -5.20 -1.48
N ALA A 14 -23.01 -5.28 -1.39
CA ALA A 14 -22.24 -6.37 -1.93
C ALA A 14 -21.39 -7.06 -0.84
N ALA A 15 -21.40 -8.40 -0.80
CA ALA A 15 -20.54 -9.14 0.12
C ALA A 15 -19.07 -8.87 -0.18
N ARG A 16 -18.27 -8.67 0.86
CA ARG A 16 -16.81 -8.47 0.82
C ARG A 16 -16.13 -9.71 1.37
N ILE A 17 -15.16 -10.25 0.64
CA ILE A 17 -14.44 -11.46 1.05
C ILE A 17 -12.96 -11.14 1.15
N ASN A 18 -12.40 -11.24 2.36
CA ASN A 18 -10.98 -10.97 2.65
C ASN A 18 -10.52 -9.61 2.06
N GLU A 19 -11.37 -8.59 2.23
CA GLU A 19 -11.08 -7.26 1.73
C GLU A 19 -10.03 -6.58 2.61
N PRO A 20 -8.96 -5.99 2.02
CA PRO A 20 -7.96 -5.27 2.77
C PRO A 20 -8.52 -3.97 3.37
N VAL A 21 -8.33 -3.81 4.67
CA VAL A 21 -8.67 -2.58 5.40
C VAL A 21 -7.41 -1.99 5.99
N GLY A 22 -7.22 -0.69 5.78
CA GLY A 22 -6.13 0.08 6.38
C GLY A 22 -6.66 1.34 7.04
N LEU A 23 -6.29 1.58 8.31
CA LEU A 23 -6.70 2.79 9.04
C LEU A 23 -5.66 3.24 10.05
N GLY A 24 -5.62 4.56 10.31
CA GLY A 24 -4.85 5.15 11.39
C GLY A 24 -5.64 5.17 12.69
N ILE A 25 -5.04 4.70 13.78
CA ILE A 25 -5.67 4.63 15.09
C ILE A 25 -4.89 5.49 16.07
N PRO A 26 -5.53 6.50 16.70
CA PRO A 26 -4.91 7.30 17.75
C PRO A 26 -4.87 6.53 19.07
N LEU A 27 -3.78 6.67 19.80
CA LEU A 27 -3.59 6.04 21.11
C LEU A 27 -3.38 7.11 22.19
N PRO A 28 -3.99 6.93 23.39
CA PRO A 28 -3.77 7.84 24.50
C PRO A 28 -2.33 7.80 24.99
N LYS A 29 -1.84 8.97 25.44
CA LYS A 29 -0.49 9.13 25.99
C LYS A 29 -0.21 8.17 27.15
N GLY A 30 1.00 7.58 27.18
CA GLY A 30 1.45 6.72 28.26
C GLY A 30 0.84 5.32 28.31
N THR A 31 -0.01 4.95 27.33
CA THR A 31 -0.77 3.68 27.40
C THR A 31 -0.08 2.50 26.76
N VAL A 32 0.59 2.70 25.60
CA VAL A 32 1.22 1.65 24.80
C VAL A 32 2.62 2.08 24.37
N GLN A 33 3.61 1.27 24.61
CA GLN A 33 5.01 1.60 24.27
C GLN A 33 5.45 0.97 22.95
N ALA A 34 4.87 -0.18 22.59
CA ALA A 34 5.26 -0.90 21.38
C ALA A 34 4.08 -1.65 20.76
N ILE A 35 4.13 -1.84 19.44
CA ILE A 35 3.03 -2.45 18.67
C ILE A 35 2.71 -3.88 19.09
N TYR A 36 3.68 -4.66 19.58
CA TYR A 36 3.45 -6.03 20.06
C TYR A 36 2.54 -6.10 21.30
N GLN A 37 2.31 -4.96 21.98
CA GLN A 37 1.35 -4.86 23.10
C GLN A 37 -0.09 -4.70 22.62
N LEU A 38 -0.35 -4.70 21.33
CA LEU A 38 -1.68 -4.52 20.75
C LEU A 38 -2.13 -5.78 20.04
N ALA A 39 -3.41 -6.10 20.16
CA ALA A 39 -4.08 -7.13 19.39
C ALA A 39 -5.41 -6.62 18.84
N LEU A 40 -5.76 -7.05 17.62
CA LEU A 40 -7.07 -6.81 17.04
C LEU A 40 -7.93 -8.06 17.28
N MET A 41 -9.13 -7.85 17.81
CA MET A 41 -10.04 -8.90 18.24
C MET A 41 -11.38 -8.79 17.53
N ASN A 42 -11.96 -9.94 17.18
CA ASN A 42 -13.36 -10.10 16.79
C ASN A 42 -14.06 -10.90 17.91
N GLY A 43 -14.65 -10.18 18.86
CA GLY A 43 -15.09 -10.81 20.10
C GLY A 43 -13.92 -11.39 20.90
N GLN A 44 -13.84 -12.71 20.99
CA GLN A 44 -12.73 -13.43 21.67
C GLN A 44 -11.67 -13.97 20.72
N GLU A 45 -11.89 -13.86 19.40
CA GLU A 45 -10.96 -14.38 18.40
C GLU A 45 -9.97 -13.31 17.94
N PRO A 46 -8.65 -13.58 17.98
CA PRO A 46 -7.66 -12.67 17.44
C PRO A 46 -7.71 -12.65 15.92
N ILE A 47 -7.60 -11.45 15.34
CA ILE A 47 -7.47 -11.24 13.90
C ILE A 47 -6.00 -10.94 13.58
N THR A 48 -5.49 -11.54 12.51
CA THR A 48 -4.18 -11.19 11.97
C THR A 48 -4.17 -9.71 11.55
N VAL A 49 -3.33 -8.91 12.19
CA VAL A 49 -3.19 -7.48 11.93
C VAL A 49 -1.72 -7.12 11.78
N GLN A 50 -1.40 -6.34 10.77
CA GLN A 50 -0.10 -5.70 10.63
C GLN A 50 -0.18 -4.28 11.18
N LEU A 51 0.58 -4.03 12.24
CA LEU A 51 0.62 -2.73 12.91
C LEU A 51 1.94 -2.02 12.61
N GLN A 52 1.85 -0.72 12.34
CA GLN A 52 3.01 0.14 12.08
C GLN A 52 2.92 1.40 12.93
N PRO A 53 3.96 1.77 13.70
CA PRO A 53 3.98 3.04 14.41
C PRO A 53 4.10 4.19 13.41
N LEU A 54 3.19 5.16 13.50
CA LEU A 54 3.22 6.38 12.68
C LEU A 54 3.79 7.57 13.45
N ALA A 55 3.50 7.66 14.74
CA ALA A 55 3.97 8.75 15.59
C ALA A 55 4.06 8.33 17.05
N HIS A 56 4.90 9.03 17.81
CA HIS A 56 5.08 8.85 19.25
C HIS A 56 4.72 10.12 20.01
N TRP A 57 4.34 9.95 21.26
CA TRP A 57 4.25 11.03 22.23
C TRP A 57 5.65 11.40 22.73
N PRO A 58 5.86 12.58 23.37
CA PRO A 58 7.16 12.96 23.92
C PRO A 58 7.71 12.01 24.99
N ASP A 59 6.87 11.18 25.62
CA ASP A 59 7.27 10.17 26.60
C ASP A 59 7.66 8.82 25.97
N GLY A 60 7.72 8.76 24.61
CA GLY A 60 8.08 7.57 23.87
C GLY A 60 6.92 6.61 23.61
N SER A 61 5.76 6.80 24.24
CA SER A 61 4.59 5.96 23.98
C SER A 61 4.02 6.21 22.58
N LEU A 62 3.36 5.20 22.00
CA LEU A 62 2.74 5.30 20.69
C LEU A 62 1.59 6.31 20.71
N ARG A 63 1.58 7.23 19.75
CA ARG A 63 0.54 8.23 19.54
C ARG A 63 -0.42 7.85 18.42
N TRP A 64 0.11 7.32 17.30
CA TRP A 64 -0.64 6.85 16.17
C TRP A 64 -0.05 5.54 15.67
N VAL A 65 -0.91 4.60 15.36
CA VAL A 65 -0.54 3.36 14.66
C VAL A 65 -1.38 3.21 13.41
N HIS A 66 -0.78 2.69 12.35
CA HIS A 66 -1.51 2.21 11.19
C HIS A 66 -1.79 0.73 11.38
N ALA A 67 -3.05 0.34 11.27
CA ALA A 67 -3.48 -1.05 11.29
C ALA A 67 -3.90 -1.48 9.90
N SER A 68 -3.39 -2.63 9.44
CA SER A 68 -3.80 -3.27 8.18
C SER A 68 -4.20 -4.71 8.45
N PHE A 69 -5.37 -5.11 7.99
CA PHE A 69 -5.93 -6.44 8.18
C PHE A 69 -6.92 -6.78 7.06
N LEU A 70 -7.30 -8.04 6.98
CA LEU A 70 -8.34 -8.51 6.06
C LEU A 70 -9.65 -8.70 6.81
N VAL A 71 -10.76 -8.39 6.15
CA VAL A 71 -12.10 -8.57 6.71
C VAL A 71 -13.07 -9.09 5.66
N SER A 72 -13.99 -9.97 6.10
CA SER A 72 -15.15 -10.36 5.31
C SER A 72 -16.41 -9.81 5.97
N LEU A 73 -17.28 -9.23 5.14
CA LEU A 73 -18.59 -8.67 5.53
C LEU A 73 -19.64 -9.16 4.53
N ASP A 74 -20.79 -9.57 5.04
CA ASP A 74 -21.96 -9.78 4.19
C ASP A 74 -22.55 -8.45 3.72
N SER A 75 -23.39 -8.50 2.68
CA SER A 75 -24.09 -7.34 2.16
C SER A 75 -24.86 -6.62 3.29
N GLY A 76 -24.59 -5.33 3.49
CA GLY A 76 -25.20 -4.49 4.53
C GLY A 76 -24.79 -4.83 5.96
N GLN A 77 -23.78 -5.69 6.15
CA GLN A 77 -23.33 -6.08 7.50
C GLN A 77 -22.55 -4.96 8.18
N VAL A 78 -22.82 -4.84 9.50
CA VAL A 78 -21.99 -4.06 10.42
C VAL A 78 -21.22 -5.02 11.32
N LYS A 79 -19.91 -4.77 11.49
CA LYS A 79 -19.02 -5.56 12.34
C LYS A 79 -18.19 -4.63 13.21
N ASP A 80 -18.16 -4.89 14.49
CA ASP A 80 -17.33 -4.16 15.44
C ASP A 80 -16.12 -5.03 15.81
N LEU A 81 -14.92 -4.51 15.58
CA LEU A 81 -13.65 -5.08 16.01
C LEU A 81 -13.09 -4.27 17.17
N GLU A 82 -12.24 -4.87 17.97
CA GLU A 82 -11.67 -4.23 19.16
C GLU A 82 -10.15 -4.28 19.13
N LEU A 83 -9.50 -3.11 19.12
CA LEU A 83 -8.06 -3.03 19.38
C LEU A 83 -7.87 -2.99 20.89
N VAL A 84 -7.20 -3.99 21.43
CA VAL A 84 -6.97 -4.16 22.86
C VAL A 84 -5.48 -4.13 23.21
N LYS A 85 -5.16 -3.70 24.43
CA LYS A 85 -3.81 -3.87 24.98
C LYS A 85 -3.72 -5.24 25.63
N GLN A 86 -2.72 -6.01 25.25
CA GLN A 86 -2.39 -7.29 25.83
C GLN A 86 -1.11 -7.22 26.69
N GLN A 87 -1.00 -8.09 27.67
CA GLN A 87 0.16 -8.11 28.58
C GLN A 87 1.32 -8.93 28.02
N GLU A 88 1.02 -9.99 27.26
CA GLU A 88 2.02 -10.83 26.61
C GLU A 88 1.97 -10.65 25.09
N PRO A 89 3.12 -10.68 24.41
CA PRO A 89 3.15 -10.67 22.96
C PRO A 89 2.32 -11.85 22.44
N ASN A 90 1.33 -11.59 21.62
CA ASN A 90 0.73 -12.67 20.86
C ASN A 90 1.84 -13.33 20.04
N ALA A 91 2.02 -14.62 20.21
CA ALA A 91 2.70 -15.47 19.24
C ALA A 91 1.80 -15.58 17.99
N THR A 92 1.35 -14.44 17.47
CA THR A 92 0.74 -14.37 16.15
C THR A 92 1.83 -14.88 15.24
N THR A 93 1.64 -16.05 14.71
CA THR A 93 2.52 -16.73 13.77
C THR A 93 3.07 -15.69 12.82
N SER A 94 4.31 -15.26 13.09
CA SER A 94 5.07 -14.42 12.17
C SER A 94 5.38 -15.30 10.96
N HIS A 95 4.40 -15.42 10.07
CA HIS A 95 4.66 -15.92 8.74
C HIS A 95 5.51 -14.83 8.09
N GLU A 96 6.82 -14.98 8.21
CA GLU A 96 7.71 -14.15 7.43
C GLU A 96 7.40 -14.44 5.95
N PRO A 97 7.09 -13.40 5.18
CA PRO A 97 6.80 -13.59 3.77
C PRO A 97 8.03 -14.18 3.06
N ALA A 98 7.82 -15.20 2.25
CA ALA A 98 8.88 -15.74 1.42
C ALA A 98 9.17 -14.74 0.29
N ILE A 99 10.29 -14.01 0.43
CA ILE A 99 10.79 -13.03 -0.53
C ILE A 99 12.10 -13.56 -1.10
N GLU A 100 12.16 -13.72 -2.41
CA GLU A 100 13.35 -14.11 -3.14
C GLU A 100 13.83 -12.92 -3.96
N GLN A 101 15.02 -12.40 -3.66
CA GLN A 101 15.59 -11.28 -4.38
C GLN A 101 16.82 -11.73 -5.16
N THR A 102 16.84 -11.42 -6.46
CA THR A 102 17.97 -11.63 -7.38
C THR A 102 18.40 -10.29 -8.00
N SER A 103 19.43 -10.29 -8.84
CA SER A 103 19.84 -9.10 -9.62
C SER A 103 18.73 -8.56 -10.52
N ASP A 104 17.89 -9.46 -11.05
CA ASP A 104 16.96 -9.15 -12.13
C ASP A 104 15.53 -8.93 -11.65
N ARG A 105 15.16 -9.51 -10.50
CA ARG A 105 13.80 -9.47 -9.98
C ARG A 105 13.72 -9.71 -8.48
N CYS A 106 12.62 -9.23 -7.89
CA CYS A 106 12.17 -9.58 -6.55
C CYS A 106 10.88 -10.38 -6.66
N VAL A 107 10.82 -11.56 -6.08
CA VAL A 107 9.62 -12.42 -6.09
C VAL A 107 9.06 -12.51 -4.68
N ILE A 108 7.78 -12.16 -4.53
CA ILE A 108 7.03 -12.21 -3.28
C ILE A 108 5.99 -13.31 -3.42
N ARG A 109 6.04 -14.32 -2.56
CA ARG A 109 5.08 -15.43 -2.57
C ARG A 109 3.82 -15.04 -1.79
N THR A 110 2.68 -15.44 -2.34
CA THR A 110 1.36 -15.28 -1.73
C THR A 110 0.68 -16.64 -1.60
N SER A 111 -0.42 -16.74 -0.86
CA SER A 111 -1.18 -18.00 -0.75
C SER A 111 -1.75 -18.45 -2.10
N THR A 112 -2.05 -17.51 -2.99
CA THR A 112 -2.65 -17.76 -4.31
C THR A 112 -1.62 -17.93 -5.43
N GLY A 113 -0.34 -17.55 -5.19
CA GLY A 113 0.70 -17.61 -6.20
C GLY A 113 1.94 -16.80 -5.85
N SER A 114 2.37 -15.92 -6.76
CA SER A 114 3.51 -15.01 -6.54
C SER A 114 3.39 -13.73 -7.34
N VAL A 115 4.08 -12.70 -6.87
CA VAL A 115 4.27 -11.44 -7.57
C VAL A 115 5.75 -11.24 -7.83
N ALA A 116 6.13 -11.12 -9.11
CA ALA A 116 7.50 -10.85 -9.53
C ALA A 116 7.63 -9.39 -9.96
N LEU A 117 8.54 -8.65 -9.32
CA LEU A 117 8.87 -7.27 -9.62
C LEU A 117 10.16 -7.24 -10.43
N ALA A 118 10.15 -6.69 -11.63
CA ALA A 118 11.38 -6.52 -12.41
C ALA A 118 12.26 -5.43 -11.80
N SER A 119 13.55 -5.69 -11.60
CA SER A 119 14.42 -4.91 -10.70
C SER A 119 14.38 -3.41 -10.92
N ASN A 120 14.56 -2.94 -12.16
CA ASN A 120 14.76 -1.51 -12.46
C ASN A 120 13.64 -0.94 -13.34
N SER A 121 12.41 -1.43 -13.19
CA SER A 121 11.31 -0.97 -14.03
C SER A 121 9.96 -1.03 -13.31
N LEU A 122 9.00 -0.25 -13.79
CA LEU A 122 7.60 -0.28 -13.36
C LEU A 122 6.86 -1.48 -13.99
N HIS A 123 7.49 -2.66 -13.99
CA HIS A 123 6.87 -3.89 -14.47
C HIS A 123 6.79 -4.90 -13.34
N TRP A 124 5.63 -5.53 -13.23
CA TRP A 124 5.42 -6.66 -12.34
C TRP A 124 4.54 -7.71 -13.01
N GLN A 125 4.63 -8.92 -12.54
CA GLN A 125 3.83 -10.04 -13.03
C GLN A 125 3.21 -10.78 -11.85
N VAL A 126 1.91 -10.98 -11.91
CA VAL A 126 1.17 -11.81 -10.95
C VAL A 126 1.03 -13.19 -11.56
N THR A 127 1.56 -14.21 -10.88
CA THR A 127 1.40 -15.61 -11.26
C THR A 127 0.49 -16.29 -10.26
N GLN A 128 -0.63 -16.80 -10.71
CA GLN A 128 -1.52 -17.68 -9.93
C GLN A 128 -1.17 -19.15 -10.20
N LYS A 129 -1.54 -20.05 -9.28
CA LYS A 129 -1.15 -21.48 -9.33
C LYS A 129 -1.34 -22.17 -10.70
N ASN A 130 -2.32 -21.74 -11.49
CA ASN A 130 -2.65 -22.35 -12.80
C ASN A 130 -2.66 -21.31 -13.95
N ASN A 131 -2.15 -20.10 -13.73
CA ASN A 131 -2.12 -19.05 -14.74
C ASN A 131 -0.85 -18.21 -14.58
N PRO A 132 0.04 -18.17 -15.60
CA PRO A 132 1.26 -17.37 -15.54
C PRO A 132 1.01 -15.86 -15.45
N GLY A 133 -0.24 -15.43 -15.58
CA GLY A 133 -0.64 -14.05 -15.50
C GLY A 133 -0.12 -13.19 -16.66
N THR A 134 -0.70 -12.01 -16.78
CA THR A 134 -0.25 -10.99 -17.74
C THR A 134 0.69 -10.01 -17.03
N PRO A 135 1.84 -9.65 -17.63
CA PRO A 135 2.67 -8.59 -17.11
C PRO A 135 1.90 -7.27 -17.00
N SER A 136 2.05 -6.60 -15.89
CA SER A 136 1.43 -5.31 -15.63
C SER A 136 2.50 -4.21 -15.62
N THR A 137 2.15 -3.03 -16.08
CA THR A 137 3.03 -1.86 -16.09
C THR A 137 2.24 -0.58 -15.93
N VAL A 138 2.92 0.48 -15.50
CA VAL A 138 2.39 1.84 -15.54
C VAL A 138 3.00 2.57 -16.71
N THR A 139 2.18 3.27 -17.49
CA THR A 139 2.60 4.08 -18.63
C THR A 139 2.17 5.53 -18.43
N LEU A 140 2.99 6.46 -18.89
CA LEU A 140 2.71 7.88 -18.93
C LEU A 140 2.88 8.40 -20.35
N THR A 141 2.01 9.31 -20.77
CA THR A 141 2.16 10.06 -22.03
C THR A 141 2.38 11.53 -21.72
N ASP A 142 3.16 12.21 -22.55
CA ASP A 142 3.38 13.65 -22.46
C ASP A 142 2.17 14.46 -23.00
N GLU A 143 2.32 15.78 -23.00
CA GLU A 143 1.31 16.72 -23.51
C GLU A 143 0.97 16.57 -25.00
N ALA A 144 1.84 15.92 -25.78
CA ALA A 144 1.63 15.60 -27.18
C ALA A 144 1.00 14.20 -27.38
N GLY A 145 0.75 13.48 -26.28
CA GLY A 145 0.23 12.10 -26.33
C GLY A 145 1.31 11.05 -26.63
N LEU A 146 2.59 11.43 -26.60
CA LEU A 146 3.70 10.52 -26.86
C LEU A 146 4.06 9.75 -25.59
N PRO A 147 4.39 8.44 -25.70
CA PRO A 147 4.75 7.63 -24.56
C PRO A 147 6.07 8.09 -23.94
N CYS A 148 6.09 8.16 -22.59
CA CYS A 148 7.28 8.42 -21.80
C CYS A 148 7.89 7.11 -21.32
N THR A 149 9.21 7.09 -21.15
CA THR A 149 9.94 5.96 -20.58
C THR A 149 10.13 6.18 -19.08
N ALA A 150 9.82 5.15 -18.28
CA ALA A 150 10.16 5.15 -16.86
C ALA A 150 11.62 4.71 -16.69
N GLU A 151 12.42 5.57 -16.08
CA GLU A 151 13.80 5.26 -15.69
C GLU A 151 13.89 5.22 -14.17
N ALA A 152 14.20 4.05 -13.61
CA ALA A 152 14.30 3.86 -12.17
C ALA A 152 15.67 4.31 -11.65
N ASP A 153 15.69 4.95 -10.48
CA ASP A 153 16.94 5.37 -9.81
C ASP A 153 17.71 4.16 -9.26
N ALA A 154 16.99 3.08 -8.88
CA ALA A 154 17.52 1.84 -8.31
C ALA A 154 16.50 0.70 -8.45
N SER A 155 16.83 -0.48 -7.95
CA SER A 155 15.87 -1.59 -7.85
C SER A 155 14.78 -1.34 -6.81
N TRP A 156 13.69 -2.11 -6.91
CA TRP A 156 12.64 -2.12 -5.89
C TRP A 156 13.21 -2.33 -4.49
N LYS A 157 12.82 -1.47 -3.58
CA LYS A 157 13.19 -1.56 -2.17
C LYS A 157 11.99 -2.09 -1.38
N ILE A 158 12.16 -3.20 -0.67
CA ILE A 158 11.18 -3.64 0.31
C ILE A 158 11.19 -2.65 1.48
N THR A 159 10.07 -2.01 1.71
CA THR A 159 9.90 -0.97 2.74
C THR A 159 9.19 -1.49 3.98
N HIS A 160 8.30 -2.46 3.80
CA HIS A 160 7.58 -3.09 4.90
C HIS A 160 7.38 -4.57 4.65
N THR A 161 7.53 -5.36 5.71
CA THR A 161 7.20 -6.79 5.73
C THR A 161 6.35 -7.10 6.95
N GLY A 162 5.42 -8.02 6.80
CA GLY A 162 4.57 -8.47 7.89
C GLY A 162 3.60 -9.56 7.45
N PRO A 163 2.77 -10.07 8.36
CA PRO A 163 1.89 -11.20 8.07
C PRO A 163 0.76 -10.86 7.09
N GLY A 164 0.39 -9.59 6.95
CA GLY A 164 -0.72 -9.17 6.10
C GLY A 164 -0.29 -8.81 4.69
N PHE A 165 0.81 -8.05 4.55
CA PHE A 165 1.30 -7.60 3.25
C PHE A 165 2.81 -7.31 3.26
N VAL A 166 3.37 -7.28 2.06
CA VAL A 166 4.70 -6.75 1.77
C VAL A 166 4.53 -5.45 0.97
N ALA A 167 5.23 -4.39 1.38
CA ALA A 167 5.31 -3.17 0.58
C ALA A 167 6.68 -3.04 -0.08
N ALA A 168 6.67 -2.69 -1.36
CA ALA A 168 7.85 -2.43 -2.16
C ALA A 168 7.73 -1.06 -2.84
N THR A 169 8.81 -0.28 -2.81
CA THR A 169 8.84 1.07 -3.39
C THR A 169 9.90 1.16 -4.48
N LEU A 170 9.53 1.78 -5.59
CA LEU A 170 10.43 2.15 -6.70
C LEU A 170 10.35 3.66 -6.93
N LYS A 171 11.51 4.30 -7.07
CA LYS A 171 11.61 5.74 -7.40
C LYS A 171 12.36 5.91 -8.71
N GLY A 172 12.01 6.99 -9.42
CA GLY A 172 12.66 7.29 -10.68
C GLY A 172 12.10 8.54 -11.35
N GLN A 173 12.30 8.61 -12.63
CA GLN A 173 11.86 9.72 -13.48
C GLN A 173 11.20 9.22 -14.76
N TRP A 174 10.29 10.02 -15.26
CA TRP A 174 9.72 9.86 -16.58
C TRP A 174 10.51 10.67 -17.59
N LEU A 175 10.98 10.01 -18.65
CA LEU A 175 11.70 10.63 -19.74
C LEU A 175 10.80 10.72 -20.97
N LYS A 176 10.84 11.88 -21.65
CA LYS A 176 10.29 12.04 -22.98
C LYS A 176 11.10 11.25 -24.01
N GLN A 177 10.60 11.11 -25.25
CA GLN A 177 11.31 10.41 -26.31
C GLN A 177 12.71 10.99 -26.66
N ASN A 178 12.92 12.28 -26.38
CA ASN A 178 14.21 12.96 -26.54
C ASN A 178 15.13 12.85 -25.31
N ASN A 179 14.81 11.96 -24.35
CA ASN A 179 15.46 11.79 -23.06
C ASN A 179 15.41 13.01 -22.13
N GLU A 180 14.55 14.00 -22.40
CA GLU A 180 14.32 15.11 -21.49
C GLU A 180 13.48 14.65 -20.28
N PRO A 181 13.91 14.93 -19.03
CA PRO A 181 13.11 14.61 -17.86
C PRO A 181 11.76 15.38 -17.85
N LEU A 182 10.67 14.65 -17.72
CA LEU A 182 9.33 15.19 -17.64
C LEU A 182 8.90 15.41 -16.18
N SER A 183 9.03 14.39 -15.35
CA SER A 183 8.62 14.41 -13.95
C SER A 183 9.30 13.27 -13.17
N ARG A 184 9.33 13.37 -11.84
CA ARG A 184 9.74 12.27 -10.99
C ARG A 184 8.54 11.44 -10.58
N PHE A 185 8.78 10.17 -10.27
CA PHE A 185 7.76 9.28 -9.71
C PHE A 185 8.25 8.55 -8.46
N GLU A 186 7.30 8.19 -7.62
CA GLU A 186 7.43 7.19 -6.56
C GLU A 186 6.25 6.24 -6.68
N CYS A 187 6.53 4.95 -6.85
CA CYS A 187 5.53 3.89 -6.93
C CYS A 187 5.67 2.98 -5.72
N GLU A 188 4.62 2.83 -4.94
CA GLU A 188 4.52 1.83 -3.88
C GLU A 188 3.53 0.75 -4.30
N LEU A 189 3.96 -0.50 -4.18
CA LEU A 189 3.11 -1.68 -4.32
C LEU A 189 2.93 -2.32 -2.95
N ARG A 190 1.69 -2.49 -2.51
CA ARG A 190 1.34 -3.32 -1.35
C ARG A 190 0.75 -4.63 -1.84
N ILE A 191 1.43 -5.72 -1.53
CA ILE A 191 1.08 -7.06 -1.99
C ILE A 191 0.53 -7.82 -0.80
N PHE A 192 -0.77 -8.08 -0.81
CA PHE A 192 -1.48 -8.78 0.27
C PHE A 192 -1.25 -10.28 0.14
N LEU A 193 -0.62 -10.86 1.18
CA LEU A 193 -0.08 -12.24 1.11
C LEU A 193 -1.17 -13.30 1.03
N GLU A 194 -2.30 -13.10 1.68
CA GLU A 194 -3.39 -14.08 1.71
C GLU A 194 -4.22 -14.08 0.42
N THR A 195 -4.45 -12.92 -0.17
CA THR A 195 -5.34 -12.78 -1.34
C THR A 195 -4.58 -12.68 -2.66
N GLY A 196 -3.30 -12.27 -2.62
CA GLY A 196 -2.53 -11.92 -3.82
C GLY A 196 -2.97 -10.62 -4.48
N LEU A 197 -3.84 -9.83 -3.83
CA LEU A 197 -4.21 -8.49 -4.29
C LEU A 197 -3.01 -7.56 -4.24
N ILE A 198 -2.94 -6.64 -5.20
CA ILE A 198 -1.92 -5.61 -5.27
C ILE A 198 -2.60 -4.25 -5.23
N GLN A 199 -2.29 -3.46 -4.23
CA GLN A 199 -2.60 -2.03 -4.21
C GLN A 199 -1.43 -1.28 -4.82
N VAL A 200 -1.70 -0.43 -5.80
CA VAL A 200 -0.69 0.40 -6.48
C VAL A 200 -0.93 1.85 -6.07
N GLU A 201 0.09 2.49 -5.51
CA GLU A 201 0.10 3.92 -5.25
C GLU A 201 1.21 4.55 -6.07
N LEU A 202 0.84 5.44 -7.01
CA LEU A 202 1.78 6.16 -7.86
C LEU A 202 1.70 7.64 -7.56
N THR A 203 2.77 8.19 -7.04
CA THR A 203 2.96 9.63 -6.86
C THR A 203 3.81 10.17 -8.00
N THR A 204 3.29 11.16 -8.72
CA THR A 204 4.03 11.85 -9.78
C THR A 204 4.28 13.29 -9.36
N HIS A 205 5.55 13.68 -9.30
CA HIS A 205 5.97 15.02 -8.88
C HIS A 205 6.35 15.86 -10.10
N ASN A 206 5.55 16.91 -10.38
CA ASN A 206 5.84 17.84 -11.45
C ASN A 206 6.88 18.88 -10.97
N PRO A 207 8.10 18.89 -11.52
CA PRO A 207 9.14 19.84 -11.12
C PRO A 207 8.93 21.25 -11.68
N LYS A 208 8.02 21.42 -12.65
CA LYS A 208 7.78 22.73 -13.27
C LYS A 208 7.04 23.64 -12.30
N ARG A 209 7.53 24.88 -12.14
CA ARG A 209 6.84 25.90 -11.36
C ARG A 209 5.46 26.17 -11.95
N ALA A 210 4.45 26.22 -11.11
CA ALA A 210 3.14 26.72 -11.51
C ALA A 210 3.31 28.16 -12.04
N ARG A 211 3.00 28.37 -13.32
CA ARG A 211 2.96 29.72 -13.90
C ARG A 211 1.54 30.25 -13.70
N HIS A 212 1.36 31.10 -12.69
CA HIS A 212 0.14 31.90 -12.60
C HIS A 212 0.19 32.94 -13.71
N ARG A 213 -0.77 32.97 -14.61
CA ARG A 213 -0.99 34.16 -15.47
C ARG A 213 -1.43 35.27 -14.53
N ALA A 214 -0.58 36.31 -14.40
CA ALA A 214 -0.94 37.51 -13.70
C ALA A 214 -2.10 38.16 -14.46
N ALA A 215 -3.30 38.09 -13.97
CA ALA A 215 -4.53 38.77 -14.32
C ALA A 215 -5.70 37.82 -14.52
N CYS A 216 -6.36 37.52 -13.47
CA CYS A 216 -7.61 36.77 -13.32
C CYS A 216 -7.40 35.48 -12.52
N GLY A 217 -7.77 35.47 -11.26
CA GLY A 217 -7.69 34.36 -10.29
C GLY A 217 -8.22 32.99 -10.76
N ILE A 218 -7.88 32.60 -11.97
CA ILE A 218 -8.14 31.29 -12.54
C ILE A 218 -6.84 30.51 -12.42
N LEU A 219 -6.82 29.55 -11.53
CA LEU A 219 -5.85 28.47 -11.53
C LEU A 219 -5.81 27.88 -12.92
N ALA A 220 -4.70 28.10 -13.65
CA ALA A 220 -4.49 27.45 -14.92
C ALA A 220 -4.37 25.95 -14.66
N THR A 221 -5.45 25.26 -14.89
CA THR A 221 -5.49 23.81 -14.90
C THR A 221 -4.60 23.30 -16.03
N GLN A 222 -3.47 22.71 -15.69
CA GLN A 222 -2.98 21.41 -16.07
C GLN A 222 -3.14 20.97 -17.52
N ALA A 223 -2.01 20.52 -18.09
CA ALA A 223 -2.07 19.46 -19.09
C ALA A 223 -2.63 18.19 -18.41
N PRO A 224 -3.65 17.55 -18.96
CA PRO A 224 -4.23 16.37 -18.35
C PRO A 224 -3.23 15.20 -18.41
N CYS A 225 -2.89 14.66 -17.24
CA CYS A 225 -2.34 13.32 -17.17
C CYS A 225 -3.51 12.36 -17.44
N THR A 226 -3.55 11.75 -18.58
CA THR A 226 -4.52 10.68 -18.84
C THR A 226 -3.98 9.39 -18.25
N PHE A 227 -4.58 8.95 -17.16
CA PHE A 227 -4.39 7.59 -16.66
C PHE A 227 -5.14 6.65 -17.60
N GLY A 228 -4.43 5.68 -18.19
CA GLY A 228 -5.06 4.67 -19.04
C GLY A 228 -6.12 3.90 -18.26
N ASN A 229 -7.25 3.63 -18.89
CA ASN A 229 -8.35 2.85 -18.32
C ASN A 229 -7.86 1.46 -17.90
N TRP A 230 -8.04 1.15 -16.63
CA TRP A 230 -7.89 -0.19 -16.10
C TRP A 230 -9.08 -1.05 -16.58
N ARG A 231 -8.80 -2.11 -17.29
CA ARG A 231 -9.73 -3.22 -17.54
C ARG A 231 -9.18 -4.48 -16.94
#